data_0c75bbfd59816fd710ba46737f037427
#
_entry.id   0c75bbfd59816fd710ba46737f037427
#
_cell.length_a   1.000
_cell.length_b   1.000
_cell.length_c   1.000
_cell.angle_alpha   90.00
_cell.angle_beta   90.00
_cell.angle_gamma   90.00
#
_symmetry.space_group_name_H-M   'P 1'
#
loop_
_entity.id
_entity.type
_entity.pdbx_description
1 polymer ?
#
loop_
_entity_poly.entity_id
_entity_poly.type
_entity_poly.pdbx_seq_one_letter_code
_entity_poly.pdbx_strand_id
1 'polypeptide(L)'
;LDPITDIFRTMHVTAFGLHRLEATAPWGVKQEKQTEEKVTPSDKKILPTDLAHFAMLSRGNCWLSVEGIPEPIPLTGGDCFLLARGTSIVLRDSPRTRPRWSFREIGAKANSNVAHYGGGGAPTTIVCGSLSFDRASLKPITQLLPSFILIKAEQARTLDLHNTMQALASEMAVQAPGSEVVATRLAEVLFIQVLRAHIASGVEWRNKGWLRAIFDPQMGTALSAIHDSVNTPWTVESLAEAAGMSRSAFAARFKELL
;
A
#
# COMPACT_ATOMS: atom_id res chain seq x y z
N LEU A 1 22.70 -6.99 7.68
CA LEU A 1 21.27 -7.21 7.30
C LEU A 1 20.88 -6.12 6.31
N ASP A 2 20.01 -6.44 5.37
CA ASP A 2 19.47 -5.46 4.43
C ASP A 2 18.58 -4.44 5.20
N PRO A 3 18.87 -3.12 5.12
CA PRO A 3 18.14 -2.09 5.86
C PRO A 3 16.61 -2.11 5.62
N ILE A 4 16.18 -2.55 4.44
CA ILE A 4 14.75 -2.68 4.10
C ILE A 4 14.11 -3.82 4.89
N THR A 5 14.83 -4.93 5.06
CA THR A 5 14.35 -6.04 5.88
C THR A 5 14.12 -5.61 7.32
N ASP A 6 14.97 -4.74 7.86
CA ASP A 6 14.81 -4.25 9.23
C ASP A 6 13.63 -3.28 9.36
N ILE A 7 13.39 -2.45 8.34
CA ILE A 7 12.17 -1.63 8.28
C ILE A 7 10.93 -2.50 8.29
N PHE A 8 10.85 -3.51 7.43
CA PHE A 8 9.71 -4.43 7.39
C PHE A 8 9.57 -5.23 8.69
N ARG A 9 10.66 -5.55 9.38
CA ARG A 9 10.66 -6.28 10.64
C ARG A 9 10.12 -5.43 11.80
N THR A 10 10.41 -4.14 11.81
CA THR A 10 9.93 -3.20 12.83
C THR A 10 8.57 -2.61 12.52
N MET A 11 8.09 -2.77 11.29
CA MET A 11 6.83 -2.24 10.82
C MET A 11 5.65 -3.07 11.34
N HIS A 12 4.80 -2.45 12.14
CA HIS A 12 3.52 -3.04 12.56
C HIS A 12 2.42 -2.54 11.62
N VAL A 13 2.04 -3.41 10.70
CA VAL A 13 0.91 -3.21 9.78
C VAL A 13 -0.23 -4.10 10.22
N THR A 14 -1.44 -3.58 10.22
CA THR A 14 -2.65 -4.37 10.46
C THR A 14 -3.65 -4.10 9.35
N ALA A 15 -4.04 -5.15 8.65
CA ALA A 15 -5.12 -5.09 7.68
C ALA A 15 -6.47 -5.19 8.40
N PHE A 16 -7.45 -4.43 7.93
CA PHE A 16 -8.82 -4.44 8.46
C PHE A 16 -9.82 -3.99 7.40
N GLY A 17 -11.12 -4.21 7.68
CA GLY A 17 -12.17 -3.81 6.77
C GLY A 17 -12.03 -4.47 5.40
N LEU A 18 -11.65 -5.75 5.39
CA LEU A 18 -11.54 -6.51 4.16
C LEU A 18 -12.92 -6.79 3.59
N HIS A 19 -13.13 -6.42 2.33
CA HIS A 19 -14.39 -6.63 1.62
C HIS A 19 -14.13 -7.22 0.24
N ARG A 20 -15.03 -8.11 -0.17
CA ARG A 20 -15.15 -8.58 -1.54
C ARG A 20 -16.35 -7.90 -2.18
N LEU A 21 -16.12 -7.10 -3.18
CA LEU A 21 -17.14 -6.44 -3.97
C LEU A 21 -17.41 -7.27 -5.23
N GLU A 22 -18.62 -7.76 -5.38
CA GLU A 22 -19.14 -8.41 -6.59
C GLU A 22 -20.05 -7.43 -7.32
N ALA A 23 -19.48 -6.74 -8.30
CA ALA A 23 -20.17 -5.73 -9.07
C ALA A 23 -20.59 -6.24 -10.45
N THR A 24 -21.73 -5.78 -10.95
CA THR A 24 -22.20 -6.06 -12.31
C THR A 24 -22.53 -4.76 -13.03
N ALA A 25 -22.08 -4.60 -14.28
CA ALA A 25 -22.28 -3.38 -15.06
C ALA A 25 -23.79 -3.01 -15.21
N PRO A 26 -24.20 -1.71 -15.22
CA PRO A 26 -23.34 -0.57 -14.93
C PRO A 26 -23.14 -0.35 -13.41
N TRP A 27 -21.91 -0.03 -13.03
CA TRP A 27 -21.56 0.27 -11.64
C TRP A 27 -20.46 1.33 -11.53
N GLY A 28 -20.44 2.05 -10.42
CA GLY A 28 -19.39 3.00 -10.09
C GLY A 28 -19.38 3.30 -8.59
N VAL A 29 -18.19 3.25 -7.99
CA VAL A 29 -17.92 3.47 -6.58
C VAL A 29 -16.86 4.54 -6.42
N LYS A 30 -17.04 5.43 -5.45
CA LYS A 30 -16.07 6.47 -5.12
C LYS A 30 -15.54 6.30 -3.70
N GLN A 31 -14.28 6.66 -3.51
CA GLN A 31 -13.68 6.92 -2.22
C GLN A 31 -13.28 8.39 -2.18
N GLU A 32 -13.91 9.12 -1.29
CA GLU A 32 -13.57 10.52 -1.05
C GLU A 32 -12.40 10.61 -0.07
N LYS A 33 -11.63 11.67 -0.20
CA LYS A 33 -10.56 11.99 0.73
C LYS A 33 -11.10 12.04 2.15
N GLN A 34 -10.52 11.28 3.04
CA GLN A 34 -10.87 11.37 4.45
C GLN A 34 -10.24 12.65 5.03
N THR A 35 -11.09 13.57 5.44
CA THR A 35 -10.69 14.75 6.22
C THR A 35 -10.93 14.46 7.70
N GLU A 36 -10.15 15.07 8.59
CA GLU A 36 -10.25 14.89 10.05
C GLU A 36 -11.68 15.11 10.60
N GLU A 37 -12.48 15.95 9.94
CA GLU A 37 -13.87 16.23 10.31
C GLU A 37 -14.87 15.09 10.06
N LYS A 38 -14.51 14.09 9.27
CA LYS A 38 -15.37 12.95 8.90
C LYS A 38 -15.08 11.66 9.68
N VAL A 39 -14.22 11.72 10.68
CA VAL A 39 -13.90 10.56 11.54
C VAL A 39 -15.01 10.37 12.57
N THR A 40 -15.67 9.23 12.54
CA THR A 40 -16.72 8.90 13.53
C THR A 40 -16.09 8.63 14.91
N PRO A 41 -16.84 8.85 16.03
CA PRO A 41 -16.33 8.65 17.39
C PRO A 41 -15.76 7.25 17.68
N SER A 42 -16.17 6.23 16.93
CA SER A 42 -15.63 4.87 17.01
C SER A 42 -14.22 4.74 16.44
N ASP A 43 -13.81 5.65 15.55
CA ASP A 43 -12.54 5.59 14.83
C ASP A 43 -11.43 6.40 15.51
N LYS A 44 -11.66 6.88 16.74
CA LYS A 44 -10.76 7.79 17.49
C LYS A 44 -9.34 7.28 17.74
N LYS A 45 -9.06 6.00 17.48
CA LYS A 45 -7.71 5.43 17.65
C LYS A 45 -6.83 5.51 16.41
N ILE A 46 -7.40 5.72 15.23
CA ILE A 46 -6.69 5.68 13.95
C ILE A 46 -6.91 7.01 13.25
N LEU A 47 -5.85 7.79 13.06
CA LEU A 47 -5.93 9.03 12.28
C LEU A 47 -6.06 8.68 10.78
N PRO A 48 -6.82 9.46 9.98
CA PRO A 48 -6.93 9.24 8.53
C PRO A 48 -5.60 9.26 7.79
N THR A 49 -4.61 9.94 8.37
CA THR A 49 -3.23 10.00 7.85
C THR A 49 -2.45 8.70 8.05
N ASP A 50 -2.94 7.81 8.89
CA ASP A 50 -2.28 6.56 9.29
C ASP A 50 -2.82 5.36 8.49
N LEU A 51 -3.66 5.62 7.48
CA LEU A 51 -4.31 4.60 6.67
C LEU A 51 -3.76 4.56 5.25
N ALA A 52 -3.56 3.36 4.75
CA ALA A 52 -3.49 3.07 3.33
C ALA A 52 -4.67 2.19 2.93
N HIS A 53 -5.06 2.25 1.66
CA HIS A 53 -6.11 1.41 1.12
C HIS A 53 -5.55 0.62 -0.04
N PHE A 54 -5.93 -0.64 -0.15
CA PHE A 54 -5.57 -1.45 -1.30
C PHE A 54 -6.82 -2.01 -1.97
N ALA A 55 -6.70 -2.26 -3.25
CA ALA A 55 -7.66 -3.07 -3.97
C ALA A 55 -6.96 -3.91 -5.03
N MET A 56 -7.49 -5.10 -5.27
CA MET A 56 -7.06 -5.98 -6.33
C MET A 56 -8.26 -6.46 -7.13
N LEU A 57 -8.11 -6.51 -8.44
CA LEU A 57 -9.10 -7.07 -9.35
C LEU A 57 -8.88 -8.57 -9.44
N SER A 58 -9.78 -9.37 -8.86
CA SER A 58 -9.69 -10.83 -8.98
C SER A 58 -10.34 -11.37 -10.26
N ARG A 59 -11.34 -10.62 -10.80
CA ARG A 59 -12.05 -11.00 -12.05
C ARG A 59 -12.62 -9.77 -12.73
N GLY A 60 -12.68 -9.82 -14.07
CA GLY A 60 -13.32 -8.80 -14.90
C GLY A 60 -12.41 -7.62 -15.21
N ASN A 61 -13.02 -6.50 -15.61
CA ASN A 61 -12.34 -5.28 -15.99
C ASN A 61 -13.05 -4.08 -15.37
N CYS A 62 -12.31 -3.02 -15.10
CA CYS A 62 -12.88 -1.74 -14.69
C CYS A 62 -11.94 -0.58 -15.03
N TRP A 63 -12.36 0.63 -14.69
CA TRP A 63 -11.60 1.85 -14.85
C TRP A 63 -11.37 2.50 -13.49
N LEU A 64 -10.14 2.90 -13.25
CA LEU A 64 -9.72 3.62 -12.06
C LEU A 64 -9.40 5.07 -12.41
N SER A 65 -10.07 6.02 -11.78
CA SER A 65 -9.66 7.43 -11.78
C SER A 65 -9.05 7.75 -10.42
N VAL A 66 -7.89 8.38 -10.42
CA VAL A 66 -7.13 8.77 -9.22
C VAL A 66 -6.98 10.28 -9.21
N GLU A 67 -7.19 10.92 -8.06
CA GLU A 67 -6.98 12.36 -7.90
C GLU A 67 -5.53 12.73 -8.29
N GLY A 68 -5.40 13.74 -9.14
CA GLY A 68 -4.10 14.17 -9.67
C GLY A 68 -3.60 13.40 -10.89
N ILE A 69 -4.30 12.34 -11.33
CA ILE A 69 -4.01 11.64 -12.60
C ILE A 69 -5.11 11.98 -13.61
N PRO A 70 -4.78 12.67 -14.72
CA PRO A 70 -5.79 13.20 -15.64
C PRO A 70 -6.65 12.15 -16.32
N GLU A 71 -6.04 11.01 -16.71
CA GLU A 71 -6.73 10.00 -17.49
C GLU A 71 -7.12 8.78 -16.64
N PRO A 72 -8.33 8.22 -16.86
CA PRO A 72 -8.72 6.97 -16.24
C PRO A 72 -7.81 5.83 -16.65
N ILE A 73 -7.43 5.01 -15.69
CA ILE A 73 -6.53 3.87 -15.88
C ILE A 73 -7.36 2.60 -16.07
N PRO A 74 -7.18 1.85 -17.18
CA PRO A 74 -7.84 0.56 -17.34
C PRO A 74 -7.22 -0.48 -16.41
N LEU A 75 -8.06 -1.20 -15.70
CA LEU A 75 -7.70 -2.32 -14.84
C LEU A 75 -8.28 -3.63 -15.36
N THR A 76 -7.52 -4.70 -15.23
CA THR A 76 -7.89 -6.07 -15.62
C THR A 76 -7.68 -7.03 -14.46
N GLY A 77 -8.29 -8.21 -14.53
CA GLY A 77 -8.07 -9.26 -13.52
C GLY A 77 -6.59 -9.55 -13.29
N GLY A 78 -6.15 -9.51 -12.04
CA GLY A 78 -4.76 -9.62 -11.63
C GLY A 78 -4.04 -8.30 -11.38
N ASP A 79 -4.65 -7.15 -11.73
CA ASP A 79 -4.13 -5.85 -11.36
C ASP A 79 -4.41 -5.56 -9.88
N CYS A 80 -3.47 -4.92 -9.20
CA CYS A 80 -3.69 -4.41 -7.84
C CYS A 80 -3.11 -3.01 -7.69
N PHE A 81 -3.66 -2.25 -6.76
CA PHE A 81 -3.15 -0.93 -6.43
C PHE A 81 -3.20 -0.66 -4.94
N LEU A 82 -2.32 0.22 -4.51
CA LEU A 82 -2.24 0.76 -3.16
C LEU A 82 -2.43 2.28 -3.22
N LEU A 83 -3.24 2.79 -2.32
CA LEU A 83 -3.47 4.22 -2.11
C LEU A 83 -2.92 4.59 -0.75
N ALA A 84 -2.04 5.55 -0.71
CA ALA A 84 -1.57 6.12 0.55
C ALA A 84 -2.24 7.47 0.79
N ARG A 85 -2.43 7.82 2.07
CA ARG A 85 -2.80 9.17 2.52
C ARG A 85 -4.11 9.74 1.96
N GLY A 86 -5.16 8.92 1.94
CA GLY A 86 -6.50 9.44 1.67
C GLY A 86 -6.70 10.03 0.28
N THR A 87 -6.00 9.51 -0.72
CA THR A 87 -6.20 9.88 -2.12
C THR A 87 -7.60 9.52 -2.57
N SER A 88 -8.31 10.46 -3.21
CA SER A 88 -9.64 10.19 -3.77
C SER A 88 -9.55 9.34 -5.01
N ILE A 89 -10.44 8.36 -5.12
CA ILE A 89 -10.54 7.50 -6.31
C ILE A 89 -12.00 7.27 -6.74
N VAL A 90 -12.14 6.91 -8.00
CA VAL A 90 -13.38 6.35 -8.55
C VAL A 90 -13.06 5.07 -9.31
N LEU A 91 -13.72 3.97 -8.92
CA LEU A 91 -13.76 2.73 -9.69
C LEU A 91 -15.09 2.60 -10.40
N ARG A 92 -15.09 2.17 -11.67
CA ARG A 92 -16.31 2.05 -12.50
C ARG A 92 -16.13 1.07 -13.65
N ASP A 93 -17.22 0.47 -14.09
CA ASP A 93 -17.22 -0.44 -15.24
C ASP A 93 -16.84 0.25 -16.55
N SER A 94 -17.17 1.52 -16.70
CA SER A 94 -16.90 2.35 -17.88
C SER A 94 -16.52 3.78 -17.49
N PRO A 95 -15.61 4.47 -18.23
CA PRO A 95 -15.25 5.86 -17.96
C PRO A 95 -16.46 6.83 -17.95
N ARG A 96 -17.58 6.45 -18.57
CA ARG A 96 -18.81 7.26 -18.64
C ARG A 96 -19.78 6.99 -17.51
N THR A 97 -19.62 5.88 -16.76
CA THR A 97 -20.54 5.53 -15.67
C THR A 97 -20.32 6.46 -14.49
N ARG A 98 -21.40 7.08 -14.01
CA ARG A 98 -21.35 7.93 -12.81
C ARG A 98 -21.31 7.07 -11.56
N PRO A 99 -20.41 7.34 -10.60
CA PRO A 99 -20.38 6.63 -9.31
C PRO A 99 -21.64 6.99 -8.51
N ARG A 100 -22.36 5.97 -8.04
CA ARG A 100 -23.60 6.13 -7.25
C ARG A 100 -23.39 5.86 -5.77
N TRP A 101 -22.31 5.18 -5.40
CA TRP A 101 -22.04 4.68 -4.07
C TRP A 101 -20.62 5.06 -3.62
N SER A 102 -20.44 5.13 -2.31
CA SER A 102 -19.12 5.18 -1.71
C SER A 102 -18.72 3.79 -1.17
N PHE A 103 -17.43 3.52 -1.05
CA PHE A 103 -16.94 2.29 -0.40
C PHE A 103 -17.48 2.13 1.02
N ARG A 104 -17.66 3.24 1.74
CA ARG A 104 -18.26 3.25 3.08
C ARG A 104 -19.71 2.77 3.09
N GLU A 105 -20.53 3.25 2.15
CA GLU A 105 -21.93 2.84 2.04
C GLU A 105 -22.06 1.38 1.64
N ILE A 106 -21.16 0.88 0.78
CA ILE A 106 -21.10 -0.53 0.38
C ILE A 106 -20.71 -1.41 1.58
N GLY A 107 -19.66 -1.05 2.31
CA GLY A 107 -19.24 -1.77 3.50
C GLY A 107 -20.31 -1.80 4.60
N ALA A 108 -21.02 -0.69 4.82
CA ALA A 108 -22.10 -0.62 5.80
C ALA A 108 -23.34 -1.48 5.44
N LYS A 109 -23.54 -1.79 4.16
CA LYS A 109 -24.65 -2.64 3.67
C LYS A 109 -24.28 -4.10 3.46
N ALA A 110 -23.00 -4.43 3.57
CA ALA A 110 -22.53 -5.81 3.44
C ALA A 110 -23.04 -6.66 4.62
N ASN A 111 -23.82 -7.69 4.36
CA ASN A 111 -24.28 -8.65 5.38
C ASN A 111 -23.16 -9.64 5.80
N SER A 112 -22.01 -9.49 5.24
CA SER A 112 -20.78 -10.24 5.49
C SER A 112 -19.66 -9.44 4.85
N ASN A 113 -18.48 -10.00 4.73
CA ASN A 113 -17.37 -9.35 3.99
C ASN A 113 -17.59 -9.31 2.46
N VAL A 114 -18.78 -9.68 1.97
CA VAL A 114 -19.15 -9.67 0.54
C VAL A 114 -20.27 -8.66 0.30
N ALA A 115 -20.08 -7.76 -0.64
CA ALA A 115 -21.07 -6.79 -1.08
C ALA A 115 -21.43 -7.02 -2.56
N HIS A 116 -22.72 -7.17 -2.84
CA HIS A 116 -23.26 -7.30 -4.20
C HIS A 116 -23.83 -5.96 -4.67
N TYR A 117 -23.50 -5.58 -5.92
CA TYR A 117 -23.80 -4.25 -6.38
C TYR A 117 -23.82 -4.15 -7.93
N GLY A 118 -24.73 -3.40 -8.50
CA GLY A 118 -24.75 -3.09 -9.93
C GLY A 118 -26.03 -3.38 -10.66
N GLY A 119 -25.97 -3.43 -12.01
CA GLY A 119 -27.13 -3.46 -12.91
C GLY A 119 -27.39 -4.79 -13.62
N GLY A 120 -26.66 -5.88 -13.29
CA GLY A 120 -26.90 -7.21 -13.87
C GLY A 120 -26.12 -7.51 -15.16
N GLY A 121 -25.24 -6.62 -15.62
CA GLY A 121 -24.39 -6.83 -16.78
C GLY A 121 -23.09 -7.59 -16.48
N ALA A 122 -22.01 -7.28 -17.20
CA ALA A 122 -20.71 -7.95 -17.06
C ALA A 122 -20.18 -7.91 -15.62
N PRO A 123 -19.75 -9.06 -15.06
CA PRO A 123 -19.31 -9.15 -13.67
C PRO A 123 -17.87 -8.66 -13.48
N THR A 124 -17.64 -8.00 -12.36
CA THR A 124 -16.32 -7.59 -11.87
C THR A 124 -16.22 -7.94 -10.39
N THR A 125 -15.13 -8.58 -9.98
CA THR A 125 -14.87 -8.91 -8.57
C THR A 125 -13.62 -8.20 -8.10
N ILE A 126 -13.76 -7.44 -7.02
CA ILE A 126 -12.69 -6.66 -6.39
C ILE A 126 -12.57 -7.11 -4.94
N VAL A 127 -11.35 -7.37 -4.48
CA VAL A 127 -11.02 -7.51 -3.07
C VAL A 127 -10.31 -6.23 -2.64
N CYS A 128 -10.80 -5.61 -1.59
CA CYS A 128 -10.25 -4.36 -1.08
C CYS A 128 -10.22 -4.34 0.45
N GLY A 129 -9.41 -3.47 0.99
CA GLY A 129 -9.28 -3.30 2.44
C GLY A 129 -8.45 -2.09 2.80
N SER A 130 -8.32 -1.89 4.10
CA SER A 130 -7.54 -0.82 4.70
C SER A 130 -6.38 -1.39 5.50
N LEU A 131 -5.29 -0.66 5.55
CA LEU A 131 -4.08 -0.97 6.29
C LEU A 131 -3.84 0.17 7.28
N SER A 132 -3.68 -0.16 8.54
CA SER A 132 -3.24 0.78 9.56
C SER A 132 -1.79 0.50 9.96
N PHE A 133 -1.11 1.55 10.35
CA PHE A 133 0.28 1.50 10.79
C PHE A 133 0.37 2.06 12.21
N ASP A 134 1.29 1.55 13.01
CA ASP A 134 1.58 2.20 14.27
C ASP A 134 2.36 3.52 14.05
N ARG A 135 2.25 4.44 15.00
CA ARG A 135 2.85 5.78 14.86
C ARG A 135 4.38 5.77 14.78
N ALA A 136 5.05 4.76 15.33
CA ALA A 136 6.50 4.65 15.29
C ALA A 136 6.97 4.22 13.89
N SER A 137 6.23 3.32 13.26
CA SER A 137 6.49 2.82 11.91
C SER A 137 6.10 3.81 10.81
N LEU A 138 5.19 4.75 11.12
CA LEU A 138 4.57 5.64 10.12
C LEU A 138 5.51 6.65 9.48
N LYS A 139 6.37 7.31 10.27
CA LYS A 139 7.18 8.43 9.76
C LYS A 139 8.14 8.03 8.63
N PRO A 140 8.88 6.93 8.73
CA PRO A 140 9.71 6.47 7.63
C PRO A 140 8.88 6.05 6.41
N ILE A 141 7.80 5.27 6.63
CA ILE A 141 7.04 4.62 5.56
C ILE A 141 6.13 5.60 4.82
N THR A 142 5.46 6.51 5.51
CA THR A 142 4.54 7.46 4.85
C THR A 142 5.25 8.52 4.02
N GLN A 143 6.52 8.79 4.32
CA GLN A 143 7.37 9.61 3.45
C GLN A 143 7.84 8.83 2.21
N LEU A 144 7.83 7.51 2.29
CA LEU A 144 8.29 6.58 1.29
C LEU A 144 7.20 6.17 0.31
N LEU A 145 5.95 6.09 0.77
CA LEU A 145 4.83 5.69 -0.07
C LEU A 145 4.43 6.84 -0.98
N PRO A 146 4.47 6.65 -2.30
CA PRO A 146 3.77 7.55 -3.19
C PRO A 146 2.27 7.52 -2.88
N SER A 147 1.55 8.55 -3.28
CA SER A 147 0.10 8.62 -3.09
C SER A 147 -0.64 7.45 -3.75
N PHE A 148 -0.04 6.85 -4.77
CA PHE A 148 -0.61 5.77 -5.56
C PHE A 148 0.48 4.83 -6.10
N ILE A 149 0.29 3.51 -5.93
CA ILE A 149 1.09 2.45 -6.53
C ILE A 149 0.15 1.56 -7.35
N LEU A 150 0.48 1.31 -8.60
CA LEU A 150 -0.21 0.35 -9.45
C LEU A 150 0.75 -0.78 -9.82
N ILE A 151 0.32 -2.01 -9.61
CA ILE A 151 0.99 -3.23 -10.06
C ILE A 151 0.08 -3.91 -11.07
N LYS A 152 0.54 -3.97 -12.31
CA LYS A 152 -0.18 -4.65 -13.38
C LYS A 152 -0.04 -6.18 -13.25
N ALA A 153 -1.02 -6.91 -13.75
CA ALA A 153 -1.07 -8.37 -13.68
C ALA A 153 0.21 -9.07 -14.17
N GLU A 154 0.85 -8.53 -15.19
CA GLU A 154 2.13 -9.05 -15.71
C GLU A 154 3.26 -8.91 -14.69
N GLN A 155 3.34 -7.74 -14.04
CA GLN A 155 4.31 -7.48 -12.98
C GLN A 155 4.02 -8.36 -11.76
N ALA A 156 2.74 -8.51 -11.38
CA ALA A 156 2.33 -9.34 -10.26
C ALA A 156 2.76 -10.80 -10.42
N ARG A 157 2.70 -11.36 -11.65
CA ARG A 157 3.16 -12.72 -11.94
C ARG A 157 4.68 -12.86 -11.79
N THR A 158 5.44 -11.92 -12.34
CA THR A 158 6.91 -11.92 -12.26
C THR A 158 7.42 -11.79 -10.83
N LEU A 159 6.66 -11.16 -9.95
CA LEU A 159 7.03 -10.83 -8.57
C LEU A 159 6.36 -11.74 -7.52
N ASP A 160 5.76 -12.86 -7.94
CA ASP A 160 5.02 -13.81 -7.07
C ASP A 160 3.86 -13.21 -6.26
N LEU A 161 3.47 -11.96 -6.54
CA LEU A 161 2.30 -11.34 -5.92
C LEU A 161 1.00 -12.06 -6.30
N HIS A 162 0.97 -12.63 -7.50
CA HIS A 162 -0.21 -13.30 -8.04
C HIS A 162 -0.71 -14.42 -7.12
N ASN A 163 0.18 -15.23 -6.57
CA ASN A 163 -0.18 -16.34 -5.67
C ASN A 163 -0.80 -15.82 -4.37
N THR A 164 -0.23 -14.75 -3.78
CA THR A 164 -0.79 -14.12 -2.57
C THR A 164 -2.16 -13.49 -2.86
N MET A 165 -2.32 -12.85 -4.02
CA MET A 165 -3.59 -12.27 -4.44
C MET A 165 -4.67 -13.34 -4.64
N GLN A 166 -4.33 -14.47 -5.26
CA GLN A 166 -5.25 -15.60 -5.43
C GLN A 166 -5.65 -16.22 -4.08
N ALA A 167 -4.67 -16.43 -3.18
CA ALA A 167 -4.94 -16.95 -1.85
C ALA A 167 -5.89 -16.03 -1.07
N LEU A 168 -5.64 -14.72 -1.09
CA LEU A 168 -6.50 -13.73 -0.45
C LEU A 168 -7.92 -13.73 -1.05
N ALA A 169 -8.05 -13.76 -2.38
CA ALA A 169 -9.34 -13.81 -3.05
C ALA A 169 -10.12 -15.09 -2.72
N SER A 170 -9.44 -16.24 -2.64
CA SER A 170 -10.02 -17.52 -2.25
C SER A 170 -10.51 -17.50 -0.82
N GLU A 171 -9.69 -17.02 0.11
CA GLU A 171 -10.04 -16.94 1.53
C GLU A 171 -11.24 -16.04 1.77
N MET A 172 -11.32 -14.90 1.07
CA MET A 172 -12.47 -13.99 1.09
C MET A 172 -13.74 -14.59 0.47
N ALA A 173 -13.63 -15.65 -0.36
CA ALA A 173 -14.76 -16.32 -0.99
C ALA A 173 -15.36 -17.43 -0.12
N VAL A 174 -14.53 -18.16 0.63
CA VAL A 174 -14.92 -19.41 1.30
C VAL A 174 -15.64 -19.17 2.62
N GLN A 175 -15.37 -18.08 3.34
CA GLN A 175 -15.96 -17.75 4.65
C GLN A 175 -15.87 -18.90 5.68
N ALA A 176 -14.78 -19.66 5.68
CA ALA A 176 -14.55 -20.73 6.63
C ALA A 176 -14.18 -20.17 8.02
N PRO A 177 -14.30 -20.94 9.11
CA PRO A 177 -13.79 -20.53 10.41
C PRO A 177 -12.31 -20.14 10.33
N GLY A 178 -11.96 -18.93 10.76
CA GLY A 178 -10.60 -18.40 10.69
C GLY A 178 -10.23 -17.68 9.38
N SER A 179 -11.09 -17.71 8.35
CA SER A 179 -10.84 -17.03 7.05
C SER A 179 -10.51 -15.56 7.22
N GLU A 180 -11.16 -14.85 8.12
CA GLU A 180 -10.88 -13.43 8.38
C GLU A 180 -9.44 -13.21 8.87
N VAL A 181 -8.95 -14.09 9.75
CA VAL A 181 -7.58 -14.01 10.27
C VAL A 181 -6.57 -14.30 9.17
N VAL A 182 -6.80 -15.34 8.38
CA VAL A 182 -5.93 -15.70 7.24
C VAL A 182 -5.92 -14.59 6.21
N ALA A 183 -7.08 -14.07 5.83
CA ALA A 183 -7.21 -12.96 4.88
C ALA A 183 -6.46 -11.70 5.36
N THR A 184 -6.57 -11.36 6.64
CA THR A 184 -5.84 -10.24 7.25
C THR A 184 -4.33 -10.44 7.09
N ARG A 185 -3.80 -11.62 7.41
CA ARG A 185 -2.35 -11.90 7.27
C ARG A 185 -1.89 -11.89 5.81
N LEU A 186 -2.71 -12.42 4.90
CA LEU A 186 -2.40 -12.37 3.46
C LEU A 186 -2.38 -10.94 2.94
N ALA A 187 -3.28 -10.07 3.40
CA ALA A 187 -3.29 -8.66 3.04
C ALA A 187 -2.05 -7.91 3.55
N GLU A 188 -1.57 -8.22 4.75
CA GLU A 188 -0.33 -7.68 5.31
C GLU A 188 0.89 -8.14 4.47
N VAL A 189 0.95 -9.42 4.12
CA VAL A 189 1.99 -9.97 3.23
C VAL A 189 1.94 -9.30 1.86
N LEU A 190 0.75 -9.17 1.27
CA LEU A 190 0.56 -8.51 -0.03
C LEU A 190 1.07 -7.06 -0.01
N PHE A 191 0.82 -6.34 1.07
CA PHE A 191 1.33 -4.98 1.24
C PHE A 191 2.87 -4.92 1.18
N ILE A 192 3.55 -5.80 1.93
CA ILE A 192 5.03 -5.90 1.91
C ILE A 192 5.54 -6.24 0.50
N GLN A 193 4.88 -7.17 -0.18
CA GLN A 193 5.25 -7.56 -1.55
C GLN A 193 5.06 -6.39 -2.53
N VAL A 194 3.96 -5.64 -2.44
CA VAL A 194 3.71 -4.45 -3.27
C VAL A 194 4.79 -3.39 -3.04
N LEU A 195 5.17 -3.14 -1.78
CA LEU A 195 6.25 -2.22 -1.47
C LEU A 195 7.59 -2.68 -2.05
N ARG A 196 7.94 -3.95 -1.87
CA ARG A 196 9.17 -4.52 -2.46
C ARG A 196 9.18 -4.40 -3.97
N ALA A 197 8.06 -4.70 -4.62
CA ALA A 197 7.90 -4.56 -6.07
C ALA A 197 8.09 -3.11 -6.53
N HIS A 198 7.47 -2.19 -5.82
CA HIS A 198 7.60 -0.77 -6.10
C HIS A 198 9.05 -0.30 -5.88
N ILE A 199 9.71 -0.72 -4.81
CA ILE A 199 11.12 -0.45 -4.55
C ILE A 199 11.99 -0.99 -5.69
N ALA A 200 11.78 -2.22 -6.13
CA ALA A 200 12.56 -2.85 -7.21
C ALA A 200 12.37 -2.17 -8.57
N SER A 201 11.22 -1.54 -8.83
CA SER A 201 10.95 -0.84 -10.10
C SER A 201 11.82 0.40 -10.33
N GLY A 202 12.43 0.95 -9.30
CA GLY A 202 13.46 2.01 -9.41
C GLY A 202 12.98 3.37 -9.90
N VAL A 203 11.68 3.56 -10.16
CA VAL A 203 11.16 4.66 -10.97
C VAL A 203 11.16 6.02 -10.25
N GLU A 204 11.03 6.07 -8.92
CA GLU A 204 10.95 7.37 -8.20
C GLU A 204 11.89 7.52 -6.99
N TRP A 205 12.49 6.45 -6.54
CA TRP A 205 13.25 6.38 -5.29
C TRP A 205 14.62 7.03 -5.34
N ARG A 206 15.25 6.96 -6.52
CA ARG A 206 16.62 7.41 -6.72
C ARG A 206 16.81 8.92 -6.51
N ASN A 207 15.72 9.66 -6.41
CA ASN A 207 15.76 11.13 -6.38
C ASN A 207 15.33 11.78 -5.07
N LYS A 208 14.92 11.03 -4.01
CA LYS A 208 14.38 11.65 -2.78
C LYS A 208 14.86 10.98 -1.50
N GLY A 209 15.55 11.76 -0.68
CA GLY A 209 15.69 11.63 0.75
C GLY A 209 16.25 10.29 1.26
N TRP A 210 15.79 9.88 2.40
CA TRP A 210 16.26 8.77 3.21
C TRP A 210 16.36 7.41 2.49
N LEU A 211 15.45 7.09 1.56
CA LEU A 211 15.56 5.85 0.77
C LEU A 211 16.75 5.86 -0.20
N ARG A 212 17.02 7.01 -0.82
CA ARG A 212 18.23 7.14 -1.64
C ARG A 212 19.47 6.85 -0.80
N ALA A 213 19.47 7.29 0.45
CA ALA A 213 20.55 7.00 1.37
C ALA A 213 20.65 5.51 1.74
N ILE A 214 19.53 4.82 1.93
CA ILE A 214 19.53 3.36 2.22
C ILE A 214 20.07 2.55 1.05
N PHE A 215 19.69 2.92 -0.19
CA PHE A 215 20.15 2.23 -1.39
C PHE A 215 21.53 2.68 -1.87
N ASP A 216 22.08 3.75 -1.30
CA ASP A 216 23.46 4.11 -1.50
C ASP A 216 24.35 3.09 -0.78
N PRO A 217 25.31 2.42 -1.46
CA PRO A 217 26.08 1.35 -0.87
C PRO A 217 26.83 1.75 0.41
N GLN A 218 27.35 2.98 0.46
CA GLN A 218 28.13 3.49 1.57
C GLN A 218 27.23 4.03 2.68
N MET A 219 26.23 4.84 2.33
CA MET A 219 25.28 5.38 3.31
C MET A 219 24.39 4.29 3.91
N GLY A 220 23.99 3.31 3.10
CA GLY A 220 23.23 2.15 3.57
C GLY A 220 24.00 1.36 4.65
N THR A 221 25.31 1.20 4.48
CA THR A 221 26.15 0.55 5.50
C THR A 221 26.17 1.34 6.81
N ALA A 222 26.32 2.67 6.75
CA ALA A 222 26.29 3.51 7.95
C ALA A 222 24.92 3.50 8.64
N LEU A 223 23.82 3.56 7.86
CA LEU A 223 22.46 3.50 8.38
C LEU A 223 22.16 2.14 9.02
N SER A 224 22.63 1.05 8.44
CA SER A 224 22.52 -0.29 9.03
C SER A 224 23.30 -0.37 10.36
N ALA A 225 24.52 0.19 10.43
CA ALA A 225 25.30 0.22 11.65
C ALA A 225 24.59 0.97 12.79
N ILE A 226 23.96 2.11 12.49
CA ILE A 226 23.15 2.85 13.47
C ILE A 226 21.98 1.98 13.95
N HIS A 227 21.30 1.29 13.04
CA HIS A 227 20.14 0.47 13.35
C HIS A 227 20.49 -0.77 14.16
N ASP A 228 21.59 -1.44 13.82
CA ASP A 228 22.07 -2.63 14.53
C ASP A 228 22.58 -2.33 15.94
N SER A 229 22.98 -1.08 16.20
CA SER A 229 23.58 -0.67 17.45
C SER A 229 23.09 0.69 17.92
N VAL A 230 21.77 0.81 18.16
CA VAL A 230 21.08 2.08 18.55
C VAL A 230 21.66 2.71 19.82
N ASN A 231 22.20 1.90 20.74
CA ASN A 231 22.77 2.40 21.99
C ASN A 231 24.25 2.84 21.87
N THR A 232 24.86 2.69 20.69
CA THR A 232 26.24 3.13 20.44
C THR A 232 26.25 4.65 20.24
N PRO A 233 27.13 5.40 20.92
CA PRO A 233 27.26 6.84 20.72
C PRO A 233 27.97 7.14 19.39
N TRP A 234 27.25 6.96 18.29
CA TRP A 234 27.78 7.18 16.95
C TRP A 234 28.23 8.63 16.75
N THR A 235 29.41 8.79 16.20
CA THR A 235 29.94 10.08 15.74
C THR A 235 30.00 10.11 14.22
N VAL A 236 30.17 11.29 13.62
CA VAL A 236 30.37 11.42 12.17
C VAL A 236 31.61 10.65 11.71
N GLU A 237 32.64 10.62 12.54
CA GLU A 237 33.87 9.88 12.29
C GLU A 237 33.64 8.37 12.25
N SER A 238 33.00 7.82 13.27
CA SER A 238 32.74 6.39 13.35
C SER A 238 31.76 5.90 12.28
N LEU A 239 30.78 6.72 11.90
CA LEU A 239 29.87 6.42 10.78
C LEU A 239 30.59 6.48 9.43
N ALA A 240 31.48 7.46 9.23
CA ALA A 240 32.30 7.54 8.03
C ALA A 240 33.21 6.32 7.89
N GLU A 241 33.84 5.88 8.99
CA GLU A 241 34.64 4.67 9.02
C GLU A 241 33.83 3.42 8.69
N ALA A 242 32.63 3.27 9.30
CA ALA A 242 31.70 2.18 8.99
C ALA A 242 31.28 2.16 7.52
N ALA A 243 31.12 3.33 6.91
CA ALA A 243 30.78 3.51 5.50
C ALA A 243 31.97 3.38 4.54
N GLY A 244 33.20 3.21 5.05
CA GLY A 244 34.41 3.21 4.23
C GLY A 244 34.68 4.56 3.56
N MET A 245 34.32 5.67 4.22
CA MET A 245 34.45 7.03 3.69
C MET A 245 35.34 7.91 4.57
N SER A 246 35.89 8.98 3.98
CA SER A 246 36.46 10.05 4.80
C SER A 246 35.33 10.84 5.50
N ARG A 247 35.63 11.44 6.66
CA ARG A 247 34.66 12.24 7.42
C ARG A 247 34.00 13.34 6.56
N SER A 248 34.81 14.04 5.75
CA SER A 248 34.30 15.11 4.90
C SER A 248 33.40 14.60 3.76
N ALA A 249 33.78 13.47 3.13
CA ALA A 249 32.99 12.84 2.08
C ALA A 249 31.66 12.31 2.63
N PHE A 250 31.71 11.66 3.81
CA PHE A 250 30.50 11.18 4.48
C PHE A 250 29.54 12.33 4.83
N ALA A 251 30.03 13.41 5.46
CA ALA A 251 29.20 14.56 5.81
C ALA A 251 28.58 15.24 4.58
N ALA A 252 29.34 15.37 3.49
CA ALA A 252 28.82 15.93 2.23
C ALA A 252 27.73 15.02 1.63
N ARG A 253 27.99 13.70 1.57
CA ARG A 253 27.05 12.71 1.02
C ARG A 253 25.79 12.58 1.88
N PHE A 254 25.93 12.60 3.20
CA PHE A 254 24.81 12.60 4.13
C PHE A 254 23.88 13.81 3.90
N LYS A 255 24.46 15.01 3.80
CA LYS A 255 23.71 16.25 3.52
C LYS A 255 23.05 16.27 2.14
N GLU A 256 23.64 15.61 1.14
CA GLU A 256 23.07 15.49 -0.20
C GLU A 256 21.85 14.55 -0.23
N LEU A 257 21.87 13.49 0.58
CA LEU A 257 20.88 12.43 0.52
C LEU A 257 19.75 12.59 1.54
N LEU A 258 20.03 13.22 2.66
CA LEU A 258 19.12 13.39 3.79
C LEU A 258 18.88 14.87 4.12
#